data_6876014eec1301682513032f618e5c4f
#
_entry.id   6876014eec1301682513032f618e5c4f
#
_cell.length_a   1.000
_cell.length_b   1.000
_cell.length_c   1.000
_cell.angle_alpha   90.00
_cell.angle_beta   90.00
_cell.angle_gamma   90.00
#
_symmetry.space_group_name_H-M   'P 1'
#
loop_
_entity.id
_entity.type
_entity.pdbx_description
1 polymer ?
#
loop_
_entity_poly.entity_id
_entity_poly.type
_entity_poly.pdbx_seq_one_letter_code
_entity_poly.pdbx_strand_id
1 'polypeptide(L)'
;LGDVYKRQVITDAGTPGISDPGEELVKQCRAAGIRVTSLPGPAACITALTMSGRETRRFAFEAFLPADKNERKEVLAELACETRTMIIYEAPHRLTKTLAELQDTLGGDRQITICKELTKRYENSMEFTLESACEYYENNEPRGEYVLVIAGKSREQLKAEARKQWENMSVAEHVQMYMSQGMDKKEAMKAAAKDRGVSKRDIYQELEGKA
;
A
#
# COMPACT_ATOMS: atom_id res chain seq x y z
N LEU A 1 -11.11 -6.28 -50.95
CA LEU A 1 -10.53 -5.27 -50.06
C LEU A 1 -11.16 -5.47 -48.69
N GLY A 2 -10.51 -6.23 -47.83
CA GLY A 2 -10.99 -6.44 -46.47
C GLY A 2 -10.86 -5.12 -45.69
N ASP A 3 -11.97 -4.54 -45.35
CA ASP A 3 -12.02 -3.38 -44.44
C ASP A 3 -11.52 -3.85 -43.08
N VAL A 4 -10.30 -3.45 -42.77
CA VAL A 4 -9.71 -3.64 -41.43
C VAL A 4 -10.40 -2.64 -40.50
N TYR A 5 -11.52 -3.01 -39.92
CA TYR A 5 -12.19 -2.20 -38.93
C TYR A 5 -11.36 -2.18 -37.66
N LYS A 6 -10.82 -1.03 -37.34
CA LYS A 6 -10.25 -0.75 -36.02
C LYS A 6 -11.38 -0.35 -35.08
N ARG A 7 -11.41 -0.94 -33.89
CA ARG A 7 -12.25 -0.51 -32.78
C ARG A 7 -11.38 0.18 -31.75
N GLN A 8 -11.83 1.30 -31.25
CA GLN A 8 -11.15 2.06 -30.22
C GLN A 8 -12.03 2.16 -28.98
N VAL A 9 -11.47 1.85 -27.82
CA VAL A 9 -12.07 2.12 -26.53
C VAL A 9 -11.62 3.51 -26.09
N ILE A 10 -12.54 4.33 -25.67
CA ILE A 10 -12.30 5.67 -25.09
C ILE A 10 -13.00 5.76 -23.75
N THR A 11 -12.56 6.67 -22.92
CA THR A 11 -13.14 7.01 -21.61
C THR A 11 -13.41 8.51 -21.54
N ASP A 12 -14.11 8.94 -20.51
CA ASP A 12 -14.38 10.36 -20.27
C ASP A 12 -13.09 11.13 -19.98
N ALA A 13 -12.13 10.52 -19.31
CA ALA A 13 -10.83 11.11 -19.02
C ALA A 13 -9.73 10.05 -18.85
N GLY A 14 -8.56 10.32 -19.42
CA GLY A 14 -7.37 9.50 -19.22
C GLY A 14 -7.29 8.24 -20.08
N THR A 15 -6.44 7.32 -19.67
CA THR A 15 -6.16 6.05 -20.36
C THR A 15 -7.22 5.01 -20.02
N PRO A 16 -7.92 4.42 -21.03
CA PRO A 16 -8.90 3.37 -20.80
C PRO A 16 -8.33 2.13 -20.11
N GLY A 17 -9.19 1.39 -19.39
CA GLY A 17 -8.82 0.10 -18.78
C GLY A 17 -8.05 0.20 -17.48
N ILE A 18 -7.87 1.41 -16.92
CA ILE A 18 -7.30 1.62 -15.57
C ILE A 18 -8.36 2.29 -14.71
N SER A 19 -9.05 1.53 -13.87
CA SER A 19 -10.28 1.95 -13.14
C SER A 19 -11.43 2.39 -14.05
N ASP A 20 -11.39 1.97 -15.28
CA ASP A 20 -12.35 2.24 -16.34
C ASP A 20 -12.68 0.95 -17.09
N PRO A 21 -13.84 0.85 -17.76
CA PRO A 21 -14.15 -0.30 -18.59
C PRO A 21 -13.11 -0.53 -19.69
N GLY A 22 -12.81 -1.81 -19.96
CA GLY A 22 -11.91 -2.18 -21.05
C GLY A 22 -11.10 -3.44 -20.82
N GLU A 23 -10.80 -3.79 -19.57
CA GLU A 23 -10.00 -4.97 -19.22
C GLU A 23 -10.58 -6.26 -19.82
N GLU A 24 -11.87 -6.51 -19.63
CA GLU A 24 -12.52 -7.73 -20.12
C GLU A 24 -12.54 -7.77 -21.66
N LEU A 25 -12.75 -6.62 -22.33
CA LEU A 25 -12.67 -6.54 -23.80
C LEU A 25 -11.26 -6.87 -24.29
N VAL A 26 -10.23 -6.33 -23.66
CA VAL A 26 -8.83 -6.63 -23.99
C VAL A 26 -8.55 -8.14 -23.81
N LYS A 27 -9.03 -8.73 -22.73
CA LYS A 27 -8.87 -10.15 -22.43
C LYS A 27 -9.54 -11.02 -23.52
N GLN A 28 -10.78 -10.71 -23.90
CA GLN A 28 -11.50 -11.40 -24.96
C GLN A 28 -10.82 -11.24 -26.34
N CYS A 29 -10.37 -10.03 -26.68
CA CYS A 29 -9.62 -9.80 -27.92
C CYS A 29 -8.35 -10.66 -27.97
N ARG A 30 -7.59 -10.71 -26.89
CA ARG A 30 -6.38 -11.53 -26.81
C ARG A 30 -6.68 -13.04 -26.95
N ALA A 31 -7.73 -13.50 -26.29
CA ALA A 31 -8.18 -14.89 -26.40
C ALA A 31 -8.62 -15.26 -27.83
N ALA A 32 -9.18 -14.30 -28.56
CA ALA A 32 -9.58 -14.44 -29.97
C ALA A 32 -8.44 -14.21 -30.98
N GLY A 33 -7.19 -14.00 -30.53
CA GLY A 33 -6.06 -13.71 -31.42
C GLY A 33 -6.11 -12.32 -32.09
N ILE A 34 -6.98 -11.41 -31.60
CA ILE A 34 -7.08 -10.05 -32.12
C ILE A 34 -5.95 -9.19 -31.54
N ARG A 35 -5.26 -8.49 -32.41
CA ARG A 35 -4.18 -7.59 -32.00
C ARG A 35 -4.75 -6.40 -31.23
N VAL A 36 -4.23 -6.19 -30.01
CA VAL A 36 -4.56 -5.05 -29.14
C VAL A 36 -3.32 -4.18 -29.00
N THR A 37 -3.52 -2.85 -29.13
CA THR A 37 -2.50 -1.84 -28.86
C THR A 37 -3.07 -0.80 -27.91
N SER A 38 -2.22 -0.19 -27.10
CA SER A 38 -2.58 0.96 -26.27
C SER A 38 -1.78 2.18 -26.71
N LEU A 39 -2.39 3.35 -26.64
CA LEU A 39 -1.70 4.62 -26.86
C LEU A 39 -1.23 5.16 -25.51
N PRO A 40 0.00 5.73 -25.43
CA PRO A 40 0.41 6.48 -24.24
C PRO A 40 -0.59 7.62 -23.98
N GLY A 41 -1.01 7.72 -22.74
CA GLY A 41 -2.01 8.73 -22.35
C GLY A 41 -1.90 9.11 -20.87
N PRO A 42 -2.61 10.14 -20.45
CA PRO A 42 -2.62 10.58 -19.06
C PRO A 42 -3.25 9.51 -18.16
N ALA A 43 -2.71 9.38 -16.95
CA ALA A 43 -3.27 8.54 -15.89
C ALA A 43 -3.17 9.31 -14.57
N ALA A 44 -4.31 9.53 -13.90
CA ALA A 44 -4.36 10.31 -12.67
C ALA A 44 -3.46 9.74 -11.57
N CYS A 45 -3.33 8.42 -11.47
CA CYS A 45 -2.43 7.75 -10.53
C CYS A 45 -0.95 8.12 -10.75
N ILE A 46 -0.50 8.18 -12.00
CA ILE A 46 0.88 8.57 -12.32
C ILE A 46 1.10 10.07 -12.09
N THR A 47 0.13 10.90 -12.48
CA THR A 47 0.17 12.34 -12.23
C THR A 47 0.28 12.64 -10.73
N ALA A 48 -0.57 12.03 -9.91
CA ALA A 48 -0.53 12.18 -8.46
C ALA A 48 0.80 11.67 -7.88
N LEU A 49 1.27 10.51 -8.30
CA LEU A 49 2.53 9.93 -7.84
C LEU A 49 3.71 10.88 -8.10
N THR A 50 3.80 11.45 -9.30
CA THR A 50 4.89 12.38 -9.66
C THR A 50 4.82 13.69 -8.89
N MET A 51 3.62 14.15 -8.51
CA MET A 51 3.43 15.36 -7.71
C MET A 51 3.65 15.14 -6.21
N SER A 52 3.53 13.90 -5.74
CA SER A 52 3.54 13.58 -4.31
C SER A 52 4.94 13.62 -3.66
N GLY A 53 6.01 13.61 -4.44
CA GLY A 53 7.37 13.48 -3.91
C GLY A 53 7.67 12.15 -3.23
N ARG A 54 6.76 11.16 -3.28
CA ARG A 54 6.94 9.82 -2.72
C ARG A 54 7.82 8.95 -3.60
N GLU A 55 8.25 7.79 -3.09
CA GLU A 55 9.07 6.85 -3.86
C GLU A 55 8.29 6.33 -5.08
N THR A 56 8.85 6.55 -6.27
CA THR A 56 8.21 6.20 -7.56
C THR A 56 8.71 4.90 -8.17
N ARG A 57 9.84 4.37 -7.69
CA ARG A 57 10.46 3.16 -8.24
C ARG A 57 9.55 1.94 -8.14
N ARG A 58 8.85 1.82 -7.02
CA ARG A 58 7.91 0.73 -6.76
C ARG A 58 6.69 1.33 -6.08
N PHE A 59 5.53 1.12 -6.66
CA PHE A 59 4.25 1.55 -6.09
C PHE A 59 3.18 0.49 -6.33
N ALA A 60 2.12 0.54 -5.57
CA ALA A 60 0.91 -0.25 -5.71
C ALA A 60 -0.25 0.68 -6.08
N PHE A 61 -1.01 0.32 -7.08
CA PHE A 61 -2.22 1.02 -7.48
C PHE A 61 -3.43 0.19 -7.10
N GLU A 62 -4.21 0.69 -6.15
CA GLU A 62 -5.35 -0.01 -5.54
C GLU A 62 -6.70 0.42 -6.14
N ALA A 63 -6.68 1.38 -7.09
CA ALA A 63 -7.89 1.98 -7.65
C ALA A 63 -8.83 2.50 -6.55
N PHE A 64 -10.14 2.23 -6.65
CA PHE A 64 -11.10 2.49 -5.59
C PHE A 64 -11.15 1.30 -4.63
N LEU A 65 -11.08 1.56 -3.33
CA LEU A 65 -11.25 0.51 -2.34
C LEU A 65 -12.66 -0.14 -2.47
N PRO A 66 -12.77 -1.45 -2.28
CA PRO A 66 -14.01 -2.17 -2.45
C PRO A 66 -15.20 -1.55 -1.70
N ALA A 67 -16.39 -1.65 -2.27
CA ALA A 67 -17.63 -1.21 -1.62
C ALA A 67 -18.15 -2.24 -0.62
N ASP A 68 -17.92 -3.54 -0.88
CA ASP A 68 -18.23 -4.62 0.06
C ASP A 68 -17.38 -4.50 1.32
N LYS A 69 -18.00 -4.66 2.48
CA LYS A 69 -17.35 -4.45 3.77
C LYS A 69 -16.27 -5.48 4.08
N ASN A 70 -16.50 -6.74 3.69
CA ASN A 70 -15.56 -7.83 4.02
C ASN A 70 -14.34 -7.75 3.12
N GLU A 71 -14.55 -7.62 1.81
CA GLU A 71 -13.47 -7.42 0.85
C GLU A 71 -12.64 -6.18 1.16
N ARG A 72 -13.30 -5.06 1.51
CA ARG A 72 -12.63 -3.82 1.91
C ARG A 72 -11.76 -4.02 3.15
N LYS A 73 -12.24 -4.79 4.14
CA LYS A 73 -11.47 -5.09 5.35
C LYS A 73 -10.23 -5.95 5.04
N GLU A 74 -10.37 -6.92 4.14
CA GLU A 74 -9.25 -7.76 3.69
C GLU A 74 -8.19 -6.91 2.99
N VAL A 75 -8.59 -6.07 2.02
CA VAL A 75 -7.67 -5.16 1.32
C VAL A 75 -6.98 -4.20 2.30
N LEU A 76 -7.71 -3.58 3.23
CA LEU A 76 -7.10 -2.72 4.24
C LEU A 76 -6.07 -3.46 5.11
N ALA A 77 -6.35 -4.71 5.48
CA ALA A 77 -5.39 -5.52 6.24
C ALA A 77 -4.11 -5.84 5.44
N GLU A 78 -4.22 -6.07 4.14
CA GLU A 78 -3.07 -6.23 3.25
C GLU A 78 -2.24 -4.94 3.17
N LEU A 79 -2.90 -3.78 3.04
CA LEU A 79 -2.25 -2.47 3.00
C LEU A 79 -1.48 -2.14 4.29
N ALA A 80 -1.87 -2.70 5.43
CA ALA A 80 -1.19 -2.47 6.71
C ALA A 80 0.30 -2.83 6.67
N CYS A 81 0.67 -3.83 5.87
CA CYS A 81 2.04 -4.32 5.72
C CYS A 81 2.72 -3.85 4.42
N GLU A 82 2.01 -3.09 3.56
CA GLU A 82 2.55 -2.65 2.28
C GLU A 82 3.74 -1.68 2.46
N THR A 83 4.84 -1.98 1.78
CA THR A 83 6.09 -1.20 1.84
C THR A 83 6.28 -0.24 0.66
N ARG A 84 5.51 -0.42 -0.39
CA ARG A 84 5.52 0.44 -1.58
C ARG A 84 4.63 1.66 -1.35
N THR A 85 4.86 2.73 -2.10
CA THR A 85 3.89 3.82 -2.20
C THR A 85 2.56 3.27 -2.71
N MET A 86 1.47 3.56 -2.01
CA MET A 86 0.11 3.14 -2.38
C MET A 86 -0.64 4.29 -3.02
N ILE A 87 -1.41 4.01 -4.07
CA ILE A 87 -2.22 5.01 -4.76
C ILE A 87 -3.67 4.54 -4.79
N ILE A 88 -4.56 5.35 -4.21
CA ILE A 88 -5.99 5.05 -4.08
C ILE A 88 -6.78 6.18 -4.73
N TYR A 89 -7.77 5.85 -5.55
CA TYR A 89 -8.77 6.79 -6.03
C TYR A 89 -9.91 6.88 -5.01
N GLU A 90 -10.44 8.08 -4.80
CA GLU A 90 -11.57 8.22 -3.89
C GLU A 90 -12.54 9.33 -4.33
N ALA A 91 -13.82 9.05 -4.12
CA ALA A 91 -14.91 9.98 -4.35
C ALA A 91 -15.11 10.91 -3.12
N PRO A 92 -15.57 12.16 -3.33
CA PRO A 92 -15.69 13.13 -2.23
C PRO A 92 -16.58 12.62 -1.09
N HIS A 93 -17.70 11.99 -1.40
CA HIS A 93 -18.64 11.50 -0.40
C HIS A 93 -18.15 10.30 0.44
N ARG A 94 -17.03 9.67 0.04
CA ARG A 94 -16.39 8.54 0.75
C ARG A 94 -15.10 8.95 1.46
N LEU A 95 -14.50 10.09 1.08
CA LEU A 95 -13.15 10.48 1.49
C LEU A 95 -12.95 10.45 3.01
N THR A 96 -13.81 11.13 3.77
CA THR A 96 -13.68 11.21 5.24
C THR A 96 -13.70 9.82 5.89
N LYS A 97 -14.63 8.97 5.45
CA LYS A 97 -14.70 7.59 5.94
C LYS A 97 -13.44 6.80 5.59
N THR A 98 -12.98 6.92 4.34
CA THR A 98 -11.77 6.21 3.87
C THR A 98 -10.53 6.67 4.63
N LEU A 99 -10.37 7.96 4.90
CA LEU A 99 -9.25 8.48 5.71
C LEU A 99 -9.26 7.92 7.13
N ALA A 100 -10.43 7.85 7.79
CA ALA A 100 -10.54 7.26 9.12
C ALA A 100 -10.17 5.76 9.12
N GLU A 101 -10.68 4.98 8.16
CA GLU A 101 -10.34 3.56 8.04
C GLU A 101 -8.84 3.33 7.73
N LEU A 102 -8.23 4.19 6.92
CA LEU A 102 -6.80 4.16 6.65
C LEU A 102 -5.98 4.54 7.89
N GLN A 103 -6.41 5.54 8.66
CA GLN A 103 -5.77 5.95 9.92
C GLN A 103 -5.80 4.80 10.94
N ASP A 104 -6.94 4.15 11.11
CA ASP A 104 -7.10 3.02 12.02
C ASP A 104 -6.21 1.83 11.64
N THR A 105 -6.02 1.62 10.33
CA THR A 105 -5.31 0.44 9.82
C THR A 105 -3.81 0.68 9.65
N LEU A 106 -3.42 1.84 9.14
CA LEU A 106 -2.02 2.15 8.78
C LEU A 106 -1.27 2.94 9.87
N GLY A 107 -2.00 3.52 10.83
CA GLY A 107 -1.49 4.41 11.86
C GLY A 107 -1.60 5.89 11.48
N GLY A 108 -1.87 6.73 12.47
CA GLY A 108 -2.11 8.18 12.29
C GLY A 108 -0.90 8.95 11.77
N ASP A 109 0.30 8.50 12.05
CA ASP A 109 1.58 9.10 11.63
C ASP A 109 1.94 8.82 10.17
N ARG A 110 1.19 7.92 9.48
CA ARG A 110 1.45 7.56 8.09
C ARG A 110 1.28 8.77 7.19
N GLN A 111 2.32 9.04 6.40
CA GLN A 111 2.35 10.17 5.49
C GLN A 111 1.46 9.93 4.26
N ILE A 112 0.69 10.94 3.91
CA ILE A 112 -0.22 10.94 2.76
C ILE A 112 -0.11 12.27 2.00
N THR A 113 -0.15 12.18 0.67
CA THR A 113 -0.36 13.34 -0.21
C THR A 113 -1.75 13.19 -0.82
N ILE A 114 -2.60 14.17 -0.63
CA ILE A 114 -3.96 14.20 -1.16
C ILE A 114 -3.98 15.12 -2.36
N CYS A 115 -4.13 14.54 -3.55
CA CYS A 115 -4.30 15.27 -4.81
C CYS A 115 -5.79 15.39 -5.13
N LYS A 116 -6.21 16.59 -5.46
CA LYS A 116 -7.61 16.93 -5.74
C LYS A 116 -7.73 17.55 -7.12
N GLU A 117 -8.77 17.16 -7.88
CA GLU A 117 -9.14 17.78 -9.16
C GLU A 117 -7.96 17.93 -10.14
N LEU A 118 -7.12 16.90 -10.24
CA LEU A 118 -5.93 16.88 -11.10
C LEU A 118 -6.28 17.29 -12.53
N THR A 119 -5.43 18.17 -13.10
CA THR A 119 -5.59 18.75 -14.45
C THR A 119 -6.82 19.64 -14.66
N LYS A 120 -7.59 19.93 -13.60
CA LYS A 120 -8.77 20.78 -13.64
C LYS A 120 -8.50 22.15 -13.00
N ARG A 121 -9.47 23.06 -13.10
CA ARG A 121 -9.36 24.44 -12.59
C ARG A 121 -9.05 24.53 -11.10
N TYR A 122 -9.49 23.56 -10.30
CA TYR A 122 -9.35 23.56 -8.85
C TYR A 122 -8.34 22.48 -8.40
N GLU A 123 -7.35 22.19 -9.24
CA GLU A 123 -6.25 21.32 -8.88
C GLU A 123 -5.56 21.78 -7.62
N ASN A 124 -5.35 20.83 -6.71
CA ASN A 124 -4.59 21.06 -5.48
C ASN A 124 -3.89 19.77 -5.04
N SER A 125 -2.75 19.94 -4.38
CA SER A 125 -2.00 18.84 -3.74
C SER A 125 -1.59 19.26 -2.35
N MET A 126 -1.93 18.45 -1.35
CA MET A 126 -1.70 18.76 0.06
C MET A 126 -1.01 17.60 0.74
N GLU A 127 -0.02 17.88 1.56
CA GLU A 127 0.70 16.88 2.35
C GLU A 127 0.18 16.84 3.78
N PHE A 128 -0.05 15.62 4.28
CA PHE A 128 -0.57 15.35 5.61
C PHE A 128 0.07 14.09 6.21
N THR A 129 -0.15 13.90 7.51
CA THR A 129 -0.29 12.57 8.10
C THR A 129 -1.76 12.13 7.98
N LEU A 130 -2.05 10.83 8.15
CA LEU A 130 -3.45 10.38 8.13
C LEU A 130 -4.28 11.04 9.25
N GLU A 131 -3.69 11.23 10.43
CA GLU A 131 -4.31 11.95 11.55
C GLU A 131 -4.67 13.38 11.17
N SER A 132 -3.69 14.18 10.70
CA SER A 132 -3.95 15.56 10.30
C SER A 132 -4.85 15.69 9.08
N ALA A 133 -4.91 14.70 8.20
CA ALA A 133 -5.87 14.66 7.10
C ALA A 133 -7.30 14.45 7.61
N CYS A 134 -7.50 13.57 8.58
CA CYS A 134 -8.80 13.38 9.21
C CYS A 134 -9.29 14.68 9.88
N GLU A 135 -8.44 15.31 10.71
CA GLU A 135 -8.74 16.60 11.36
C GLU A 135 -9.08 17.71 10.36
N TYR A 136 -8.31 17.77 9.25
CA TYR A 136 -8.59 18.76 8.21
C TYR A 136 -9.98 18.57 7.58
N TYR A 137 -10.35 17.33 7.25
CA TYR A 137 -11.62 17.04 6.59
C TYR A 137 -12.82 16.94 7.54
N GLU A 138 -12.64 17.00 8.84
CA GLU A 138 -13.74 17.28 9.80
C GLU A 138 -14.32 18.69 9.62
N ASN A 139 -13.48 19.65 9.25
CA ASN A 139 -13.87 21.06 9.11
C ASN A 139 -13.94 21.54 7.65
N ASN A 140 -13.59 20.69 6.68
CA ASN A 140 -13.55 21.02 5.26
C ASN A 140 -14.31 19.98 4.45
N GLU A 141 -15.46 20.34 3.93
CA GLU A 141 -16.28 19.45 3.12
C GLU A 141 -15.53 18.98 1.86
N PRO A 142 -15.38 17.66 1.64
CA PRO A 142 -14.75 17.15 0.41
C PRO A 142 -15.56 17.49 -0.84
N ARG A 143 -14.89 17.99 -1.89
CA ARG A 143 -15.49 18.29 -3.20
C ARG A 143 -14.53 17.92 -4.31
N GLY A 144 -15.07 17.40 -5.41
CA GLY A 144 -14.28 16.99 -6.57
C GLY A 144 -13.71 15.58 -6.43
N GLU A 145 -12.78 15.19 -7.27
CA GLU A 145 -12.18 13.87 -7.34
C GLU A 145 -10.83 13.86 -6.63
N TYR A 146 -10.52 12.75 -5.98
CA TYR A 146 -9.33 12.62 -5.17
C TYR A 146 -8.45 11.46 -5.60
N VAL A 147 -7.14 11.70 -5.53
CA VAL A 147 -6.12 10.65 -5.58
C VAL A 147 -5.29 10.73 -4.30
N LEU A 148 -5.27 9.66 -3.55
CA LEU A 148 -4.54 9.52 -2.30
C LEU A 148 -3.23 8.80 -2.58
N VAL A 149 -2.10 9.44 -2.29
CA VAL A 149 -0.77 8.84 -2.44
C VAL A 149 -0.18 8.66 -1.04
N ILE A 150 -0.12 7.41 -0.59
CA ILE A 150 0.21 7.06 0.79
C ILE A 150 1.59 6.43 0.83
N ALA A 151 2.43 6.85 1.77
CA ALA A 151 3.73 6.25 1.98
C ALA A 151 3.61 4.79 2.43
N GLY A 152 4.41 3.90 1.86
CA GLY A 152 4.55 2.54 2.34
C GLY A 152 5.15 2.48 3.75
N LYS A 153 5.00 1.34 4.41
CA LYS A 153 5.63 1.08 5.70
C LYS A 153 7.13 0.99 5.54
N SER A 154 7.89 1.68 6.36
CA SER A 154 9.34 1.62 6.27
C SER A 154 9.87 0.25 6.70
N ARG A 155 11.03 -0.15 6.16
CA ARG A 155 11.69 -1.39 6.58
C ARG A 155 12.10 -1.37 8.05
N GLU A 156 12.37 -0.19 8.58
CA GLU A 156 12.68 0.03 9.99
C GLU A 156 11.44 -0.22 10.86
N GLN A 157 10.27 0.30 10.46
CA GLN A 157 9.00 0.04 11.14
C GLN A 157 8.66 -1.44 11.15
N LEU A 158 8.77 -2.14 10.00
CA LEU A 158 8.55 -3.59 9.93
C LEU A 158 9.49 -4.37 10.85
N LYS A 159 10.77 -4.00 10.89
CA LYS A 159 11.73 -4.62 11.79
C LYS A 159 11.42 -4.33 13.25
N ALA A 160 10.99 -3.11 13.57
CA ALA A 160 10.62 -2.74 14.93
C ALA A 160 9.38 -3.52 15.41
N GLU A 161 8.37 -3.67 14.56
CA GLU A 161 7.19 -4.48 14.89
C GLU A 161 7.51 -5.96 15.03
N ALA A 162 8.31 -6.51 14.13
CA ALA A 162 8.78 -7.88 14.25
C ALA A 162 9.55 -8.11 15.56
N ARG A 163 10.31 -7.11 16.03
CA ARG A 163 11.01 -7.20 17.33
C ARG A 163 10.06 -7.16 18.50
N LYS A 164 9.03 -6.27 18.47
CA LYS A 164 8.03 -6.16 19.54
C LYS A 164 7.30 -7.47 19.81
N GLN A 165 7.11 -8.31 18.79
CA GLN A 165 6.51 -9.63 18.95
C GLN A 165 7.27 -10.50 19.97
N TRP A 166 8.59 -10.28 20.10
CA TRP A 166 9.48 -11.05 20.96
C TRP A 166 9.83 -10.36 22.29
N GLU A 167 9.35 -9.13 22.54
CA GLU A 167 9.66 -8.38 23.77
C GLU A 167 9.15 -9.08 25.03
N ASN A 168 8.01 -9.74 24.94
CA ASN A 168 7.39 -10.44 26.08
C ASN A 168 7.90 -11.87 26.29
N MET A 169 8.78 -12.38 25.42
CA MET A 169 9.37 -13.71 25.50
C MET A 169 10.84 -13.59 25.90
N SER A 170 11.26 -14.34 26.90
CA SER A 170 12.68 -14.37 27.28
C SER A 170 13.56 -14.94 26.15
N VAL A 171 14.84 -14.59 26.14
CA VAL A 171 15.78 -15.12 25.13
C VAL A 171 15.88 -16.65 25.23
N ALA A 172 15.82 -17.19 26.43
CA ALA A 172 15.87 -18.64 26.66
C ALA A 172 14.65 -19.35 26.04
N GLU A 173 13.45 -18.83 26.29
CA GLU A 173 12.22 -19.37 25.69
C GLU A 173 12.22 -19.27 24.16
N HIS A 174 12.72 -18.16 23.61
CA HIS A 174 12.79 -17.95 22.16
C HIS A 174 13.75 -18.95 21.49
N VAL A 175 14.93 -19.17 22.08
CA VAL A 175 15.87 -20.18 21.59
C VAL A 175 15.29 -21.59 21.73
N GLN A 176 14.63 -21.89 22.87
CA GLN A 176 14.01 -23.19 23.10
C GLN A 176 12.88 -23.48 22.12
N MET A 177 12.11 -22.46 21.74
CA MET A 177 11.06 -22.56 20.70
C MET A 177 11.65 -23.05 19.36
N TYR A 178 12.76 -22.47 18.91
CA TYR A 178 13.43 -22.92 17.69
C TYR A 178 14.03 -24.33 17.81
N MET A 179 14.57 -24.66 18.98
CA MET A 179 15.08 -26.01 19.24
C MET A 179 13.96 -27.06 19.20
N SER A 180 12.78 -26.73 19.71
CA SER A 180 11.60 -27.62 19.64
C SER A 180 11.10 -27.85 18.20
N GLN A 181 11.43 -26.95 17.27
CA GLN A 181 11.16 -27.08 15.84
C GLN A 181 12.24 -27.87 15.08
N GLY A 182 13.24 -28.44 15.78
CA GLY A 182 14.27 -29.30 15.23
C GLY A 182 15.58 -28.59 14.87
N MET A 183 15.75 -27.31 15.22
CA MET A 183 17.03 -26.61 15.03
C MET A 183 18.05 -27.00 16.11
N ASP A 184 19.33 -27.06 15.73
CA ASP A 184 20.37 -27.15 16.71
C ASP A 184 20.50 -25.84 17.52
N LYS A 185 21.13 -25.91 18.72
CA LYS A 185 21.29 -24.75 19.61
C LYS A 185 21.96 -23.55 18.89
N LYS A 186 22.93 -23.81 18.01
CA LYS A 186 23.68 -22.77 17.31
C LYS A 186 22.84 -22.09 16.25
N GLU A 187 22.00 -22.83 15.55
CA GLU A 187 21.05 -22.32 14.55
C GLU A 187 19.88 -21.59 15.22
N ALA A 188 19.31 -22.15 16.30
CA ALA A 188 18.28 -21.53 17.11
C ALA A 188 18.70 -20.17 17.67
N MET A 189 19.93 -20.06 18.20
CA MET A 189 20.49 -18.79 18.67
C MET A 189 20.65 -17.77 17.53
N LYS A 190 21.05 -18.22 16.33
CA LYS A 190 21.18 -17.36 15.16
C LYS A 190 19.82 -16.85 14.67
N ALA A 191 18.81 -17.70 14.68
CA ALA A 191 17.42 -17.34 14.33
C ALA A 191 16.86 -16.32 15.33
N ALA A 192 16.93 -16.61 16.63
CA ALA A 192 16.48 -15.70 17.67
C ALA A 192 17.20 -14.34 17.64
N ALA A 193 18.52 -14.33 17.37
CA ALA A 193 19.29 -13.09 17.20
C ALA A 193 18.78 -12.25 16.04
N LYS A 194 18.48 -12.89 14.91
CA LYS A 194 17.95 -12.23 13.71
C LYS A 194 16.59 -11.61 14.00
N ASP A 195 15.69 -12.33 14.62
CA ASP A 195 14.32 -11.85 14.92
C ASP A 195 14.33 -10.70 15.92
N ARG A 196 15.17 -10.77 16.94
CA ARG A 196 15.36 -9.72 17.94
C ARG A 196 16.19 -8.54 17.42
N GLY A 197 16.87 -8.71 16.27
CA GLY A 197 17.74 -7.70 15.68
C GLY A 197 18.97 -7.39 16.53
N VAL A 198 19.45 -8.38 17.29
CA VAL A 198 20.65 -8.31 18.12
C VAL A 198 21.75 -9.23 17.56
N SER A 199 22.96 -9.12 18.10
CA SER A 199 24.03 -10.03 17.69
C SER A 199 23.86 -11.41 18.33
N LYS A 200 24.41 -12.46 17.69
CA LYS A 200 24.46 -13.80 18.29
C LYS A 200 25.22 -13.81 19.62
N ARG A 201 26.19 -12.90 19.74
CA ARG A 201 27.00 -12.76 20.99
C ARG A 201 26.11 -12.25 22.13
N ASP A 202 25.21 -11.32 21.86
CA ASP A 202 24.30 -10.81 22.89
C ASP A 202 23.36 -11.92 23.40
N ILE A 203 22.82 -12.74 22.48
CA ILE A 203 22.02 -13.92 22.84
C ILE A 203 22.81 -14.89 23.71
N TYR A 204 24.07 -15.16 23.36
CA TYR A 204 24.92 -16.05 24.11
C TYR A 204 25.22 -15.53 25.54
N GLN A 205 25.55 -14.24 25.64
CA GLN A 205 25.80 -13.59 26.95
C GLN A 205 24.55 -13.60 27.84
N GLU A 206 23.37 -13.38 27.28
CA GLU A 206 22.11 -13.40 28.05
C GLU A 206 21.73 -14.81 28.50
N LEU A 207 22.04 -15.83 27.71
CA LEU A 207 21.83 -17.25 28.10
C LEU A 207 22.83 -17.74 29.16
N GLU A 208 24.08 -17.32 29.08
CA GLU A 208 25.13 -17.75 30.03
C GLU A 208 25.27 -16.83 31.24
N GLY A 209 24.95 -15.54 31.11
CA GLY A 209 25.04 -14.57 32.21
C GLY A 209 23.93 -14.71 33.27
N LYS A 210 23.02 -15.68 33.12
CA LYS A 210 22.02 -16.09 34.11
C LYS A 210 22.39 -17.39 34.86
N ALA A 211 23.61 -17.83 34.73
CA ALA A 211 24.15 -18.98 35.51
C ALA A 211 24.81 -18.51 36.80
#